data_8dd5ab20e36be0487e7e29ed735bda8d
#
_entry.id   8dd5ab20e36be0487e7e29ed735bda8d
#
_cell.length_a   1.000
_cell.length_b   1.000
_cell.length_c   1.000
_cell.angle_alpha   90.00
_cell.angle_beta   90.00
_cell.angle_gamma   90.00
#
_symmetry.space_group_name_H-M   'P 1'
#
loop_
_entity.id
_entity.type
_entity.pdbx_description
1 polymer ?
#
loop_
_entity_poly.entity_id
_entity_poly.type
_entity_poly.pdbx_seq_one_letter_code
_entity_poly.pdbx_strand_id
1 'polypeptide(L)'
;KAAVRDGSVFEYCRLYDTVIQAWSVLQHGYFKGNFVGNEEFADLNHVLNDLAKKYQVTPTAIALAWVLRYPGKMQAVIGTTKPQHVLEAGKAAEVTLTRKEWYQIYLAAGNDLP
;
A
#
# COMPACT_ATOMS: atom_id res chain seq x y z
N LYS A 1 -16.02 9.75 -3.18
CA LYS A 1 -14.68 10.39 -3.25
C LYS A 1 -13.90 9.99 -2.00
N ALA A 2 -12.64 9.56 -2.16
CA ALA A 2 -11.79 9.30 -1.02
C ALA A 2 -11.49 10.64 -0.31
N ALA A 3 -11.79 10.72 0.98
CA ALA A 3 -11.63 11.95 1.79
C ALA A 3 -10.18 12.46 1.87
N VAL A 4 -9.22 11.66 1.44
CA VAL A 4 -7.78 11.96 1.51
C VAL A 4 -7.15 12.34 0.16
N ARG A 5 -7.93 12.37 -0.94
CA ARG A 5 -7.36 12.65 -2.28
C ARG A 5 -6.90 14.09 -2.47
N ASP A 6 -7.45 15.02 -1.73
CA ASP A 6 -7.05 16.43 -1.76
C ASP A 6 -5.87 16.75 -0.84
N GLY A 7 -5.38 15.76 -0.10
CA GLY A 7 -4.27 15.91 0.83
C GLY A 7 -4.61 16.54 2.18
N SER A 8 -5.80 17.10 2.36
CA SER A 8 -6.15 17.87 3.56
C SER A 8 -5.99 17.10 4.87
N VAL A 9 -6.42 15.83 4.90
CA VAL A 9 -6.28 14.98 6.08
C VAL A 9 -4.82 14.68 6.37
N PHE A 10 -4.02 14.40 5.33
CA PHE A 10 -2.60 14.13 5.46
C PHE A 10 -1.84 15.36 5.98
N GLU A 11 -2.12 16.54 5.44
CA GLU A 11 -1.52 17.80 5.88
C GLU A 11 -1.86 18.10 7.35
N TYR A 12 -3.13 17.94 7.73
CA TYR A 12 -3.57 18.11 9.11
C TYR A 12 -2.83 17.18 10.07
N CYS A 13 -2.76 15.89 9.73
CA CYS A 13 -2.10 14.89 10.57
C CYS A 13 -0.59 15.16 10.71
N ARG A 14 0.05 15.64 9.65
CA ARG A 14 1.47 16.05 9.72
C ARG A 14 1.68 17.28 10.61
N LEU A 15 0.81 18.28 10.49
CA LEU A 15 0.89 19.51 11.28
C LEU A 15 0.75 19.24 12.78
N TYR A 16 -0.14 18.34 13.16
CA TYR A 16 -0.43 18.02 14.57
C TYR A 16 0.25 16.74 15.05
N ASP A 17 1.19 16.19 14.28
CA ASP A 17 1.94 14.97 14.61
C ASP A 17 1.04 13.76 14.94
N THR A 18 -0.08 13.66 14.24
CA THR A 18 -1.10 12.63 14.45
C THR A 18 -0.77 11.37 13.64
N VAL A 19 -0.86 10.21 14.28
CA VAL A 19 -0.69 8.91 13.62
C VAL A 19 -1.94 8.58 12.80
N ILE A 20 -1.74 8.20 11.54
CA ILE A 20 -2.80 7.68 10.67
C ILE A 20 -2.77 6.15 10.71
N GLN A 21 -3.91 5.54 11.02
CA GLN A 21 -4.10 4.10 10.91
C GLN A 21 -4.92 3.79 9.64
N ALA A 22 -4.25 3.30 8.61
CA ALA A 22 -4.89 2.91 7.35
C ALA A 22 -5.46 1.50 7.48
N TRP A 23 -6.76 1.35 7.41
CA TRP A 23 -7.44 0.06 7.46
C TRP A 23 -7.91 -0.38 6.06
N SER A 24 -8.16 -1.67 5.88
CA SER A 24 -8.58 -2.25 4.58
C SER A 24 -7.62 -1.94 3.42
N VAL A 25 -6.34 -1.81 3.70
CA VAL A 25 -5.30 -1.34 2.77
C VAL A 25 -5.09 -2.23 1.53
N LEU A 26 -5.59 -3.46 1.56
CA LEU A 26 -5.49 -4.41 0.45
C LEU A 26 -6.83 -4.62 -0.29
N GLN A 27 -7.91 -3.99 0.18
CA GLN A 27 -9.23 -4.18 -0.40
C GLN A 27 -9.50 -3.20 -1.55
N HIS A 28 -10.22 -3.70 -2.56
CA HIS A 28 -10.81 -2.88 -3.60
C HIS A 28 -12.33 -2.82 -3.40
N GLY A 29 -12.84 -1.65 -3.03
CA GLY A 29 -14.26 -1.47 -2.77
C GLY A 29 -14.74 -2.22 -1.51
N TYR A 30 -15.96 -1.90 -1.09
CA TYR A 30 -16.56 -2.45 0.12
C TYR A 30 -17.00 -3.91 -0.13
N PHE A 31 -16.45 -4.86 0.61
CA PHE A 31 -16.71 -6.30 0.48
C PHE A 31 -16.39 -6.97 -0.87
N LYS A 32 -15.59 -6.34 -1.74
CA LYS A 32 -15.24 -6.92 -3.04
C LYS A 32 -13.96 -7.77 -3.03
N GLY A 33 -13.25 -7.81 -1.92
CA GLY A 33 -12.04 -8.62 -1.74
C GLY A 33 -10.73 -7.86 -1.93
N ASN A 34 -9.65 -8.61 -2.08
CA ASN A 34 -8.30 -8.13 -2.18
C ASN A 34 -7.92 -7.85 -3.64
N PHE A 35 -7.23 -6.76 -3.93
CA PHE A 35 -6.72 -6.47 -5.27
C PHE A 35 -5.42 -7.24 -5.59
N VAL A 36 -4.65 -7.65 -4.57
CA VAL A 36 -3.42 -8.43 -4.78
C VAL A 36 -3.79 -9.82 -5.29
N GLY A 37 -3.28 -10.18 -6.47
CA GLY A 37 -3.58 -11.44 -7.14
C GLY A 37 -4.92 -11.47 -7.88
N ASN A 38 -5.64 -10.37 -7.95
CA ASN A 38 -6.90 -10.27 -8.70
C ASN A 38 -6.63 -9.81 -10.15
N GLU A 39 -7.16 -10.58 -11.11
CA GLU A 39 -6.96 -10.33 -12.55
C GLU A 39 -7.53 -8.99 -13.04
N GLU A 40 -8.54 -8.44 -12.36
CA GLU A 40 -9.07 -7.11 -12.66
C GLU A 40 -8.00 -6.01 -12.50
N PHE A 41 -6.94 -6.28 -11.74
CA PHE A 41 -5.81 -5.36 -11.48
C PHE A 41 -4.50 -5.91 -12.03
N ALA A 42 -4.54 -6.50 -13.25
CA ALA A 42 -3.39 -7.18 -13.85
C ALA A 42 -2.14 -6.30 -13.94
N ASP A 43 -2.26 -5.07 -14.39
CA ASP A 43 -1.13 -4.13 -14.51
C ASP A 43 -0.50 -3.82 -13.15
N LEU A 44 -1.32 -3.54 -12.14
CA LEU A 44 -0.87 -3.32 -10.76
C LEU A 44 -0.16 -4.56 -10.22
N ASN A 45 -0.78 -5.74 -10.37
CA ASN A 45 -0.20 -6.99 -9.88
C ASN A 45 1.09 -7.36 -10.60
N HIS A 46 1.25 -7.02 -11.88
CA HIS A 46 2.51 -7.19 -12.59
C HIS A 46 3.64 -6.40 -11.92
N VAL A 47 3.42 -5.12 -11.65
CA VAL A 47 4.40 -4.26 -10.95
C VAL A 47 4.69 -4.76 -9.54
N LEU A 48 3.65 -5.14 -8.78
CA LEU A 48 3.83 -5.67 -7.42
C LEU A 48 4.66 -6.95 -7.42
N ASN A 49 4.43 -7.85 -8.38
CA ASN A 49 5.17 -9.10 -8.50
C ASN A 49 6.65 -8.88 -8.86
N ASP A 50 6.94 -7.95 -9.77
CA ASP A 50 8.32 -7.61 -10.16
C ASP A 50 9.10 -7.03 -8.98
N LEU A 51 8.49 -6.11 -8.24
CA LEU A 51 9.11 -5.53 -7.04
C LEU A 51 9.25 -6.56 -5.90
N ALA A 52 8.28 -7.46 -5.77
CA ALA A 52 8.35 -8.56 -4.80
C ALA A 52 9.57 -9.45 -5.05
N LYS A 53 9.84 -9.79 -6.30
CA LYS A 53 11.06 -10.54 -6.68
C LYS A 53 12.33 -9.76 -6.36
N LYS A 54 12.35 -8.47 -6.69
CA LYS A 54 13.51 -7.60 -6.45
C LYS A 54 13.85 -7.52 -4.95
N TYR A 55 12.85 -7.36 -4.11
CA TYR A 55 13.02 -7.20 -2.65
C TYR A 55 12.97 -8.53 -1.88
N GLN A 56 12.73 -9.65 -2.55
CA GLN A 56 12.60 -10.98 -1.94
C GLN A 56 11.52 -11.03 -0.84
N VAL A 57 10.37 -10.44 -1.14
CA VAL A 57 9.18 -10.39 -0.29
C VAL A 57 7.94 -10.78 -1.09
N THR A 58 6.78 -10.81 -0.43
CA THR A 58 5.50 -11.06 -1.12
C THR A 58 4.97 -9.79 -1.79
N PRO A 59 4.12 -9.90 -2.84
CA PRO A 59 3.43 -8.75 -3.43
C PRO A 59 2.58 -7.98 -2.40
N THR A 60 2.02 -8.66 -1.43
CA THR A 60 1.31 -8.04 -0.29
C THR A 60 2.24 -7.14 0.52
N ALA A 61 3.46 -7.58 0.80
CA ALA A 61 4.44 -6.76 1.51
C ALA A 61 4.82 -5.51 0.71
N ILE A 62 4.90 -5.58 -0.61
CA ILE A 62 5.14 -4.41 -1.48
C ILE A 62 3.96 -3.43 -1.41
N ALA A 63 2.72 -3.93 -1.49
CA ALA A 63 1.53 -3.08 -1.39
C ALA A 63 1.46 -2.36 -0.03
N LEU A 64 1.80 -3.05 1.06
CA LEU A 64 1.88 -2.45 2.39
C LEU A 64 3.04 -1.45 2.50
N ALA A 65 4.21 -1.75 1.92
CA ALA A 65 5.35 -0.84 1.88
C ALA A 65 5.02 0.45 1.13
N TRP A 66 4.18 0.39 0.11
CA TRP A 66 3.70 1.57 -0.60
C TRP A 66 2.90 2.50 0.32
N VAL A 67 2.01 1.95 1.14
CA VAL A 67 1.24 2.71 2.14
C VAL A 67 2.17 3.31 3.21
N LEU A 68 3.10 2.51 3.72
CA LEU A 68 4.05 2.92 4.76
C LEU A 68 5.08 3.95 4.28
N ARG A 69 5.23 4.12 2.96
CA ARG A 69 6.17 5.09 2.36
C ARG A 69 5.71 6.55 2.55
N TYR A 70 4.48 6.77 3.01
CA TYR A 70 4.00 8.10 3.36
C TYR A 70 4.96 8.79 4.36
N PRO A 71 5.32 10.08 4.12
CA PRO A 71 6.36 10.75 4.92
C PRO A 71 5.92 11.19 6.31
N GLY A 72 4.70 10.91 6.72
CA GLY A 72 4.19 11.12 8.07
C GLY A 72 4.13 9.82 8.88
N LYS A 73 3.45 9.86 10.02
CA LYS A 73 3.21 8.69 10.86
C LYS A 73 2.06 7.86 10.30
N MET A 74 2.37 6.76 9.64
CA MET A 74 1.41 5.85 9.03
C MET A 74 1.57 4.45 9.57
N GLN A 75 0.45 3.82 9.97
CA GLN A 75 0.37 2.41 10.33
C GLN A 75 -0.64 1.71 9.42
N ALA A 76 -0.29 0.55 8.91
CA ALA A 76 -1.22 -0.29 8.16
C ALA A 76 -1.89 -1.29 9.11
N VAL A 77 -3.21 -1.27 9.15
CA VAL A 77 -4.00 -2.23 9.92
C VAL A 77 -4.31 -3.43 9.03
N ILE A 78 -3.72 -4.57 9.34
CA ILE A 78 -3.91 -5.82 8.59
C ILE A 78 -5.02 -6.66 9.21
N GLY A 79 -5.91 -7.20 8.37
CA GLY A 79 -7.08 -7.97 8.79
C GLY A 79 -6.90 -9.48 8.59
N THR A 80 -5.83 -10.07 9.12
CA THR A 80 -5.59 -11.50 8.99
C THR A 80 -5.51 -12.19 10.35
N THR A 81 -5.98 -13.45 10.39
CA THR A 81 -5.85 -14.34 11.54
C THR A 81 -4.77 -15.42 11.32
N LYS A 82 -4.15 -15.45 10.15
CA LYS A 82 -3.12 -16.45 9.80
C LYS A 82 -1.74 -15.95 10.19
N PRO A 83 -1.00 -16.64 11.07
CA PRO A 83 0.35 -16.22 11.51
C PRO A 83 1.33 -15.98 10.35
N GLN A 84 1.27 -16.83 9.33
CA GLN A 84 2.12 -16.70 8.14
C GLN A 84 1.90 -15.36 7.43
N HIS A 85 0.64 -14.92 7.28
CA HIS A 85 0.33 -13.64 6.65
C HIS A 85 0.80 -12.45 7.51
N VAL A 86 0.81 -12.59 8.83
CA VAL A 86 1.35 -11.56 9.74
C VAL A 86 2.87 -11.42 9.55
N LEU A 87 3.59 -12.55 9.47
CA LEU A 87 5.03 -12.55 9.23
C LEU A 87 5.38 -11.93 7.87
N GLU A 88 4.66 -12.29 6.82
CA GLU A 88 4.84 -11.75 5.47
C GLU A 88 4.56 -10.25 5.43
N ALA A 89 3.48 -9.79 6.07
CA ALA A 89 3.14 -8.39 6.17
C ALA A 89 4.20 -7.59 6.95
N GLY A 90 4.78 -8.18 8.00
CA GLY A 90 5.84 -7.58 8.79
C GLY A 90 7.09 -7.22 7.97
N LYS A 91 7.36 -7.97 6.91
CA LYS A 91 8.47 -7.67 5.99
C LYS A 91 8.30 -6.37 5.22
N ALA A 92 7.07 -5.84 5.14
CA ALA A 92 6.83 -4.53 4.51
C ALA A 92 7.60 -3.40 5.19
N ALA A 93 7.83 -3.49 6.50
CA ALA A 93 8.60 -2.49 7.25
C ALA A 93 10.09 -2.47 6.89
N GLU A 94 10.61 -3.56 6.32
CA GLU A 94 12.00 -3.68 5.88
C GLU A 94 12.21 -3.19 4.43
N VAL A 95 11.13 -2.98 3.69
CA VAL A 95 11.16 -2.52 2.29
C VAL A 95 11.06 -1.01 2.23
N THR A 96 12.08 -0.37 1.67
CA THR A 96 12.04 1.06 1.34
C THR A 96 11.96 1.22 -0.16
N LEU A 97 10.75 1.45 -0.67
CA LEU A 97 10.53 1.71 -2.09
C LEU A 97 11.21 3.01 -2.50
N THR A 98 11.90 3.00 -3.65
CA THR A 98 12.39 4.23 -4.26
C THR A 98 11.21 5.11 -4.70
N ARG A 99 11.46 6.40 -4.91
CA ARG A 99 10.45 7.32 -5.44
C ARG A 99 9.92 6.83 -6.80
N LYS A 100 10.78 6.35 -7.66
CA LYS A 100 10.40 5.79 -8.97
C LYS A 100 9.48 4.59 -8.83
N GLU A 101 9.82 3.64 -7.97
CA GLU A 101 9.00 2.44 -7.71
C GLU A 101 7.64 2.80 -7.10
N TRP A 102 7.59 3.78 -6.20
CA TRP A 102 6.35 4.26 -5.64
C TRP A 102 5.40 4.79 -6.72
N TYR A 103 5.93 5.61 -7.65
CA TYR A 103 5.14 6.13 -8.78
C TYR A 103 4.80 5.07 -9.82
N GLN A 104 5.62 4.05 -10.02
CA GLN A 104 5.27 2.90 -10.88
C GLN A 104 4.01 2.19 -10.36
N ILE A 105 3.93 1.95 -9.06
CA ILE A 105 2.74 1.36 -8.43
C ILE A 105 1.54 2.31 -8.57
N TYR A 106 1.73 3.60 -8.32
CA TYR A 106 0.70 4.63 -8.41
C TYR A 106 0.05 4.69 -9.81
N LEU A 107 0.87 4.69 -10.86
CA LEU A 107 0.41 4.67 -12.25
C LEU A 107 -0.25 3.36 -12.63
N ALA A 108 0.33 2.22 -12.23
CA ALA A 108 -0.23 0.89 -12.49
C ALA A 108 -1.60 0.67 -11.81
N ALA A 109 -1.89 1.41 -10.75
CA ALA A 109 -3.20 1.45 -10.09
C ALA A 109 -4.24 2.33 -10.84
N GLY A 110 -3.89 2.87 -12.01
CA GLY A 110 -4.79 3.68 -12.84
C GLY A 110 -4.91 5.14 -12.42
N ASN A 111 -3.91 5.66 -11.69
CA ASN A 111 -3.88 7.08 -11.34
C ASN A 111 -3.04 7.87 -12.35
N ASP A 112 -3.38 9.13 -12.54
CA ASP A 112 -2.62 10.06 -13.36
C ASP A 112 -1.60 10.82 -12.50
N LEU A 113 -0.47 11.18 -13.10
CA LEU A 113 0.47 12.10 -12.46
C LEU A 113 -0.12 13.52 -12.46
N PRO A 114 0.13 14.30 -11.41
CA PRO A 114 -0.30 15.69 -11.34
C PRO A 114 0.40 16.58 -12.36
#